data_79281e3f6f976d7907ff78e8948e1976
#
_entry.id   79281e3f6f976d7907ff78e8948e1976
#
_cell.length_a   1.000
_cell.length_b   1.000
_cell.length_c   1.000
_cell.angle_alpha   90.00
_cell.angle_beta   90.00
_cell.angle_gamma   90.00
#
_symmetry.space_group_name_H-M   'P 1'
#
loop_
_entity.id
_entity.type
_entity.pdbx_description
1 polymer ?
#
loop_
_entity_poly.entity_id
_entity_poly.type
_entity_poly.pdbx_seq_one_letter_code
_entity_poly.pdbx_strand_id
1 'polypeptide(L)'
;RSDTHETKRWYSRDWESYDAVKDNEASSEAIRKALEDAVKRQLMSDVPYGVLLSGGLDSSVISAIAAKFAPKRIEEDGKEAAWWPRLHSFAVGLKGAPDLEAARKVAKHIGTVHHEINYTVQEGLDAIRDVIYYIETYDVTTVRASTPMYLLARVIKSMGIKMVLSGEGADEIFGGYLYFHKAPNAKEFHEETVRKLKKLHPYDCIRANKA
;
A
#
# COMPACT_ATOMS: atom_id res chain seq x y z
N ARG A 1 -18.85 -37.40 -16.60
CA ARG A 1 -18.27 -36.27 -15.79
C ARG A 1 -18.71 -36.54 -14.36
N SER A 2 -17.72 -36.70 -13.43
CA SER A 2 -18.05 -36.85 -12.02
C SER A 2 -18.33 -35.47 -11.44
N ASP A 3 -19.46 -35.29 -10.77
CA ASP A 3 -19.83 -34.01 -10.10
C ASP A 3 -19.12 -33.80 -8.77
N THR A 4 -17.95 -34.40 -8.58
CA THR A 4 -17.14 -34.23 -7.37
C THR A 4 -16.23 -33.03 -7.53
N HIS A 5 -16.48 -31.99 -6.74
CA HIS A 5 -15.59 -30.83 -6.61
C HIS A 5 -14.71 -31.04 -5.38
N GLU A 6 -13.39 -31.03 -5.59
CA GLU A 6 -12.41 -31.08 -4.51
C GLU A 6 -11.69 -29.73 -4.43
N THR A 7 -11.77 -29.07 -3.26
CA THR A 7 -11.00 -27.84 -3.00
C THR A 7 -9.77 -28.19 -2.21
N LYS A 8 -8.58 -27.90 -2.77
CA LYS A 8 -7.30 -28.09 -2.09
C LYS A 8 -6.64 -26.75 -1.81
N ARG A 9 -6.13 -26.59 -0.58
CA ARG A 9 -5.22 -25.49 -0.27
C ARG A 9 -3.88 -25.77 -0.95
N TRP A 10 -3.55 -24.98 -1.98
CA TRP A 10 -2.32 -25.14 -2.77
C TRP A 10 -1.09 -24.48 -2.16
N TYR A 11 -1.29 -23.56 -1.17
CA TYR A 11 -0.23 -22.82 -0.52
C TYR A 11 -0.48 -22.68 0.98
N SER A 12 0.54 -22.93 1.79
CA SER A 12 0.56 -22.66 3.22
C SER A 12 1.75 -21.77 3.55
N ARG A 13 1.60 -20.92 4.55
CA ARG A 13 2.62 -19.96 4.96
C ARG A 13 3.25 -20.42 6.25
N ASP A 14 4.57 -20.59 6.27
CA ASP A 14 5.30 -21.08 7.44
C ASP A 14 5.16 -20.15 8.64
N TRP A 15 5.09 -18.85 8.40
CA TRP A 15 4.92 -17.85 9.44
C TRP A 15 3.53 -17.85 10.14
N GLU A 16 2.59 -18.65 9.70
CA GLU A 16 1.30 -18.81 10.41
C GLU A 16 1.44 -19.52 11.77
N SER A 17 2.53 -20.26 11.98
CA SER A 17 2.86 -20.92 13.23
C SER A 17 4.01 -20.21 13.94
N TYR A 18 3.80 -19.82 15.20
CA TYR A 18 4.87 -19.24 16.02
C TYR A 18 6.06 -20.19 16.19
N ASP A 19 5.80 -21.47 16.41
CA ASP A 19 6.85 -22.46 16.59
C ASP A 19 7.75 -22.66 15.36
N ALA A 20 7.21 -22.37 14.17
CA ALA A 20 7.99 -22.43 12.94
C ALA A 20 8.91 -21.22 12.74
N VAL A 21 8.69 -20.11 13.45
CA VAL A 21 9.41 -18.85 13.23
C VAL A 21 10.11 -18.29 14.47
N LYS A 22 9.84 -18.83 15.66
CA LYS A 22 10.34 -18.30 16.96
C LYS A 22 11.86 -18.22 17.06
N ASP A 23 12.55 -19.10 16.35
CA ASP A 23 14.02 -19.21 16.36
C ASP A 23 14.66 -18.50 15.14
N ASN A 24 13.87 -17.85 14.29
CA ASN A 24 14.37 -17.11 13.15
C ASN A 24 15.11 -15.84 13.63
N GLU A 25 16.33 -15.66 13.15
CA GLU A 25 17.07 -14.44 13.38
C GLU A 25 16.51 -13.29 12.50
N ALA A 26 16.32 -12.13 13.12
CA ALA A 26 15.95 -10.93 12.39
C ALA A 26 17.11 -10.44 11.54
N SER A 27 16.88 -10.28 10.23
CA SER A 27 17.89 -9.80 9.29
C SER A 27 17.33 -8.63 8.47
N SER A 28 17.85 -7.43 8.71
CA SER A 28 17.49 -6.23 7.92
C SER A 28 17.85 -6.42 6.45
N GLU A 29 18.93 -7.14 6.14
CA GLU A 29 19.33 -7.44 4.78
C GLU A 29 18.35 -8.38 4.07
N ALA A 30 17.87 -9.41 4.77
CA ALA A 30 16.85 -10.31 4.23
C ALA A 30 15.53 -9.58 3.97
N ILE A 31 15.09 -8.71 4.88
CA ILE A 31 13.91 -7.89 4.70
C ILE A 31 14.07 -6.94 3.52
N ARG A 32 15.21 -6.26 3.42
CA ARG A 32 15.51 -5.36 2.29
C ARG A 32 15.41 -6.10 0.97
N LYS A 33 16.08 -7.26 0.86
CA LYS A 33 16.05 -8.07 -0.37
C LYS A 33 14.65 -8.55 -0.72
N ALA A 34 13.90 -9.02 0.26
CA ALA A 34 12.52 -9.48 0.06
C ALA A 34 11.60 -8.34 -0.43
N LEU A 35 11.73 -7.14 0.15
CA LEU A 35 10.97 -5.96 -0.29
C LEU A 35 11.39 -5.51 -1.69
N GLU A 36 12.70 -5.46 -1.99
CA GLU A 36 13.19 -5.13 -3.34
C GLU A 36 12.65 -6.12 -4.39
N ASP A 37 12.68 -7.40 -4.10
CA ASP A 37 12.16 -8.45 -4.99
C ASP A 37 10.63 -8.37 -5.14
N ALA A 38 9.90 -8.05 -4.07
CA ALA A 38 8.46 -7.89 -4.11
C ALA A 38 8.05 -6.69 -4.98
N VAL A 39 8.66 -5.52 -4.76
CA VAL A 39 8.39 -4.32 -5.56
C VAL A 39 8.78 -4.55 -7.01
N LYS A 40 9.97 -5.11 -7.28
CA LYS A 40 10.45 -5.37 -8.63
C LYS A 40 9.46 -6.25 -9.42
N ARG A 41 8.91 -7.29 -8.81
CA ARG A 41 7.90 -8.14 -9.45
C ARG A 41 6.61 -7.38 -9.78
N GLN A 42 6.25 -6.37 -9.00
CA GLN A 42 5.05 -5.57 -9.23
C GLN A 42 5.27 -4.44 -10.26
N LEU A 43 6.50 -4.17 -10.66
CA LEU A 43 6.80 -3.18 -11.70
C LEU A 43 6.59 -3.72 -13.12
N MET A 44 6.27 -4.99 -13.29
CA MET A 44 5.86 -5.55 -14.59
C MET A 44 4.49 -4.98 -14.96
N SER A 45 4.49 -3.99 -15.82
CA SER A 45 3.28 -3.28 -16.24
C SER A 45 3.48 -2.75 -17.66
N ASP A 46 2.52 -2.98 -18.51
CA ASP A 46 2.39 -2.45 -19.88
C ASP A 46 1.64 -1.11 -19.92
N VAL A 47 1.37 -0.54 -18.75
CA VAL A 47 0.74 0.79 -18.60
C VAL A 47 1.59 1.70 -17.72
N PRO A 48 1.46 3.03 -17.87
CA PRO A 48 2.10 3.99 -16.97
C PRO A 48 1.69 3.75 -15.52
N TYR A 49 2.68 3.78 -14.62
CA TYR A 49 2.46 3.61 -13.19
C TYR A 49 3.12 4.71 -12.37
N GLY A 50 2.64 4.86 -11.15
CA GLY A 50 3.18 5.79 -10.16
C GLY A 50 3.26 5.17 -8.77
N VAL A 51 3.60 5.99 -7.79
CA VAL A 51 3.64 5.60 -6.38
C VAL A 51 2.82 6.56 -5.52
N LEU A 52 2.14 6.04 -4.51
CA LEU A 52 1.53 6.85 -3.47
C LEU A 52 2.58 7.16 -2.41
N LEU A 53 2.78 8.45 -2.13
CA LEU A 53 3.85 8.91 -1.26
C LEU A 53 3.29 9.88 -0.20
N SER A 54 3.08 9.38 1.01
CA SER A 54 2.64 10.19 2.15
C SER A 54 3.79 10.85 2.91
N GLY A 55 5.03 10.39 2.68
CA GLY A 55 6.20 10.80 3.45
C GLY A 55 6.41 9.99 4.75
N GLY A 56 5.50 9.07 5.09
CA GLY A 56 5.70 8.05 6.12
C GLY A 56 6.72 7.00 5.70
N LEU A 57 7.17 6.17 6.66
CA LEU A 57 8.22 5.17 6.43
C LEU A 57 7.86 4.22 5.28
N ASP A 58 6.68 3.61 5.33
CA ASP A 58 6.27 2.53 4.43
C ASP A 58 6.17 3.02 2.98
N SER A 59 5.43 4.11 2.76
CA SER A 59 5.30 4.73 1.44
C SER A 59 6.65 5.21 0.89
N SER A 60 7.54 5.70 1.76
CA SER A 60 8.85 6.18 1.37
C SER A 60 9.77 5.04 0.94
N VAL A 61 9.77 3.92 1.67
CA VAL A 61 10.56 2.73 1.33
C VAL A 61 10.11 2.14 0.00
N ILE A 62 8.80 1.92 -0.18
CA ILE A 62 8.25 1.39 -1.44
C ILE A 62 8.57 2.33 -2.61
N SER A 63 8.40 3.64 -2.43
CA SER A 63 8.70 4.63 -3.47
C SER A 63 10.19 4.67 -3.83
N ALA A 64 11.08 4.57 -2.85
CA ALA A 64 12.53 4.54 -3.07
C ALA A 64 12.97 3.28 -3.84
N ILE A 65 12.41 2.12 -3.48
CA ILE A 65 12.67 0.87 -4.21
C ILE A 65 12.14 0.97 -5.64
N ALA A 66 10.92 1.47 -5.83
CA ALA A 66 10.36 1.66 -7.16
C ALA A 66 11.22 2.61 -8.01
N ALA A 67 11.69 3.73 -7.45
CA ALA A 67 12.59 4.65 -8.12
C ALA A 67 13.93 4.02 -8.51
N LYS A 68 14.46 3.11 -7.68
CA LYS A 68 15.69 2.36 -7.96
C LYS A 68 15.58 1.51 -9.24
N PHE A 69 14.41 0.94 -9.50
CA PHE A 69 14.19 0.03 -10.62
C PHE A 69 13.51 0.69 -11.83
N ALA A 70 12.78 1.78 -11.65
CA ALA A 70 12.09 2.47 -12.74
C ALA A 70 12.98 2.89 -13.91
N PRO A 71 14.21 3.44 -13.70
CA PRO A 71 15.09 3.83 -14.79
C PRO A 71 15.67 2.66 -15.61
N LYS A 72 15.56 1.44 -15.08
CA LYS A 72 16.07 0.22 -15.73
C LYS A 72 15.04 -0.46 -16.59
N ARG A 73 13.85 0.10 -16.69
CA ARG A 73 12.82 -0.41 -17.59
C ARG A 73 13.18 -0.07 -19.02
N ILE A 74 13.59 -1.07 -19.74
CA ILE A 74 13.93 -1.04 -21.14
C ILE A 74 12.82 -1.80 -21.87
N GLU A 75 12.39 -1.33 -23.04
CA GLU A 75 11.46 -2.09 -23.87
C GLU A 75 12.05 -3.46 -24.24
N GLU A 76 11.23 -4.43 -24.56
CA GLU A 76 11.66 -5.84 -24.76
C GLU A 76 12.78 -6.01 -25.79
N ASP A 77 12.92 -5.07 -26.74
CA ASP A 77 13.99 -5.08 -27.74
C ASP A 77 15.35 -4.58 -27.23
N GLY A 78 15.41 -4.12 -25.98
CA GLY A 78 16.63 -3.66 -25.32
C GLY A 78 17.23 -2.37 -25.88
N LYS A 79 16.55 -1.66 -26.78
CA LYS A 79 17.09 -0.52 -27.51
C LYS A 79 16.51 0.82 -27.07
N GLU A 80 15.29 0.84 -26.59
CA GLU A 80 14.60 2.07 -26.22
C GLU A 80 14.32 2.16 -24.73
N ALA A 81 14.37 3.38 -24.18
CA ALA A 81 13.90 3.64 -22.83
C ALA A 81 12.39 3.46 -22.76
N ALA A 82 11.89 2.96 -21.61
CA ALA A 82 10.46 2.82 -21.43
C ALA A 82 9.72 4.11 -21.79
N TRP A 83 8.56 3.97 -22.42
CA TRP A 83 7.71 5.10 -22.83
C TRP A 83 7.37 6.08 -21.69
N TRP A 84 7.45 5.63 -20.42
CA TRP A 84 7.26 6.45 -19.22
C TRP A 84 8.54 6.42 -18.38
N PRO A 85 9.59 7.15 -18.75
CA PRO A 85 10.93 6.99 -18.18
C PRO A 85 11.07 7.57 -16.76
N ARG A 86 10.13 8.43 -16.31
CA ARG A 86 10.19 9.08 -15.00
C ARG A 86 9.07 8.59 -14.10
N LEU A 87 9.44 8.14 -12.89
CA LEU A 87 8.48 7.72 -11.89
C LEU A 87 7.71 8.94 -11.35
N HIS A 88 6.40 8.84 -11.34
CA HIS A 88 5.51 9.84 -10.75
C HIS A 88 5.13 9.43 -9.33
N SER A 89 5.18 10.38 -8.41
CA SER A 89 4.70 10.17 -7.02
C SER A 89 3.54 11.11 -6.72
N PHE A 90 2.62 10.65 -5.90
CA PHE A 90 1.37 11.33 -5.61
C PHE A 90 1.15 11.44 -4.10
N ALA A 91 0.79 12.62 -3.65
CA ALA A 91 0.34 12.89 -2.29
C ALA A 91 -0.96 13.69 -2.32
N VAL A 92 -1.80 13.49 -1.31
CA VAL A 92 -3.05 14.21 -1.15
C VAL A 92 -3.21 14.69 0.29
N GLY A 93 -3.71 15.89 0.47
CA GLY A 93 -3.95 16.42 1.82
C GLY A 93 -4.60 17.80 1.81
N LEU A 94 -4.97 18.26 2.98
CA LEU A 94 -5.38 19.64 3.17
C LEU A 94 -4.18 20.57 3.00
N LYS A 95 -4.39 21.78 2.53
CA LYS A 95 -3.32 22.77 2.36
C LYS A 95 -2.56 22.97 3.67
N GLY A 96 -1.25 22.80 3.61
CA GLY A 96 -0.36 22.96 4.78
C GLY A 96 -0.28 21.72 5.68
N ALA A 97 -0.83 20.58 5.28
CA ALA A 97 -0.67 19.35 6.02
C ALA A 97 0.81 18.93 6.13
N PRO A 98 1.29 18.51 7.32
CA PRO A 98 2.70 18.16 7.53
C PRO A 98 3.15 16.98 6.66
N ASP A 99 2.26 16.04 6.37
CA ASP A 99 2.53 14.89 5.53
C ASP A 99 2.92 15.30 4.10
N LEU A 100 2.30 16.36 3.56
CA LEU A 100 2.65 16.88 2.24
C LEU A 100 4.08 17.45 2.20
N GLU A 101 4.53 18.07 3.30
CA GLU A 101 5.91 18.55 3.41
C GLU A 101 6.90 17.38 3.48
N ALA A 102 6.58 16.33 4.24
CA ALA A 102 7.37 15.12 4.32
C ALA A 102 7.46 14.43 2.95
N ALA A 103 6.33 14.28 2.26
CA ALA A 103 6.26 13.70 0.92
C ALA A 103 7.14 14.47 -0.08
N ARG A 104 7.11 15.81 -0.07
CA ARG A 104 7.99 16.65 -0.92
C ARG A 104 9.47 16.41 -0.68
N LYS A 105 9.87 16.27 0.60
CA LYS A 105 11.27 15.99 0.95
C LYS A 105 11.72 14.64 0.39
N VAL A 106 10.91 13.61 0.58
CA VAL A 106 11.20 12.27 0.04
C VAL A 106 11.21 12.28 -1.48
N ALA A 107 10.21 12.85 -2.13
CA ALA A 107 10.11 12.93 -3.59
C ALA A 107 11.35 13.61 -4.21
N LYS A 108 11.81 14.71 -3.59
CA LYS A 108 13.05 15.39 -4.01
C LYS A 108 14.28 14.50 -3.87
N HIS A 109 14.35 13.73 -2.78
CA HIS A 109 15.49 12.84 -2.51
C HIS A 109 15.55 11.67 -3.52
N ILE A 110 14.42 11.05 -3.81
CA ILE A 110 14.35 9.89 -4.74
C ILE A 110 14.21 10.29 -6.21
N GLY A 111 14.02 11.58 -6.51
CA GLY A 111 14.02 12.10 -7.87
C GLY A 111 12.74 11.84 -8.67
N THR A 112 11.59 11.66 -8.02
CA THR A 112 10.30 11.48 -8.70
C THR A 112 9.71 12.79 -9.22
N VAL A 113 8.82 12.70 -10.21
CA VAL A 113 7.93 13.80 -10.59
C VAL A 113 6.77 13.82 -9.59
N HIS A 114 6.85 14.72 -8.63
CA HIS A 114 5.91 14.76 -7.51
C HIS A 114 4.67 15.59 -7.83
N HIS A 115 3.51 15.02 -7.55
CA HIS A 115 2.20 15.67 -7.67
C HIS A 115 1.55 15.76 -6.29
N GLU A 116 1.36 17.00 -5.84
CA GLU A 116 0.68 17.29 -4.59
C GLU A 116 -0.73 17.76 -4.88
N ILE A 117 -1.70 17.03 -4.40
CA ILE A 117 -3.11 17.31 -4.59
C ILE A 117 -3.68 17.89 -3.29
N ASN A 118 -4.04 19.15 -3.33
CA ASN A 118 -4.67 19.83 -2.21
C ASN A 118 -6.19 19.84 -2.42
N TYR A 119 -6.94 19.52 -1.38
CA TYR A 119 -8.39 19.63 -1.37
C TYR A 119 -8.86 20.44 -0.15
N THR A 120 -10.04 21.01 -0.24
CA THR A 120 -10.69 21.73 0.84
C THR A 120 -11.59 20.80 1.65
N VAL A 121 -11.91 21.19 2.88
CA VAL A 121 -12.89 20.44 3.70
C VAL A 121 -14.23 20.30 2.96
N GLN A 122 -14.67 21.35 2.25
CA GLN A 122 -15.92 21.30 1.50
C GLN A 122 -15.86 20.27 0.35
N GLU A 123 -14.80 20.25 -0.43
CA GLU A 123 -14.61 19.24 -1.48
C GLU A 123 -14.60 17.81 -0.91
N GLY A 124 -14.02 17.63 0.27
CA GLY A 124 -14.07 16.35 0.97
C GLY A 124 -15.50 15.97 1.38
N LEU A 125 -16.26 16.89 1.95
CA LEU A 125 -17.65 16.66 2.34
C LEU A 125 -18.55 16.37 1.12
N ASP A 126 -18.39 17.10 0.05
CA ASP A 126 -19.15 16.93 -1.18
C ASP A 126 -18.88 15.55 -1.83
N ALA A 127 -17.67 15.02 -1.67
CA ALA A 127 -17.29 13.72 -2.22
C ALA A 127 -17.87 12.52 -1.44
N ILE A 128 -18.31 12.68 -0.19
CA ILE A 128 -18.70 11.56 0.69
C ILE A 128 -19.74 10.64 0.05
N ARG A 129 -20.75 11.21 -0.59
CA ARG A 129 -21.82 10.43 -1.25
C ARG A 129 -21.26 9.50 -2.33
N ASP A 130 -20.40 10.04 -3.17
CA ASP A 130 -19.76 9.28 -4.25
C ASP A 130 -18.80 8.23 -3.67
N VAL A 131 -18.05 8.60 -2.63
CA VAL A 131 -17.15 7.67 -1.92
C VAL A 131 -17.94 6.47 -1.41
N ILE A 132 -19.04 6.69 -0.68
CA ILE A 132 -19.90 5.59 -0.16
C ILE A 132 -20.41 4.72 -1.32
N TYR A 133 -20.81 5.32 -2.42
CA TYR A 133 -21.29 4.59 -3.59
C TYR A 133 -20.21 3.67 -4.17
N TYR A 134 -18.98 4.18 -4.34
CA TYR A 134 -17.90 3.41 -4.96
C TYR A 134 -17.23 2.40 -4.04
N ILE A 135 -17.18 2.64 -2.72
CA ILE A 135 -16.60 1.68 -1.77
C ILE A 135 -17.63 0.68 -1.23
N GLU A 136 -18.92 0.88 -1.53
CA GLU A 136 -20.02 -0.01 -1.15
C GLU A 136 -20.13 -0.26 0.37
N THR A 137 -19.69 0.70 1.17
CA THR A 137 -19.79 0.68 2.64
C THR A 137 -20.00 2.07 3.20
N TYR A 138 -20.58 2.16 4.38
CA TYR A 138 -20.74 3.41 5.14
C TYR A 138 -20.02 3.40 6.48
N ASP A 139 -19.05 2.47 6.66
CA ASP A 139 -18.19 2.49 7.85
C ASP A 139 -17.40 3.79 7.94
N VAL A 140 -17.50 4.48 9.08
CA VAL A 140 -16.92 5.81 9.30
C VAL A 140 -15.43 5.85 9.02
N THR A 141 -14.68 4.83 9.47
CA THR A 141 -13.23 4.81 9.29
C THR A 141 -12.88 4.62 7.81
N THR A 142 -13.58 3.72 7.12
CA THR A 142 -13.36 3.44 5.70
C THR A 142 -13.71 4.67 4.85
N VAL A 143 -14.87 5.30 5.09
CA VAL A 143 -15.27 6.52 4.36
C VAL A 143 -14.25 7.65 4.58
N ARG A 144 -13.82 7.86 5.82
CA ARG A 144 -12.82 8.89 6.16
C ARG A 144 -11.48 8.68 5.45
N ALA A 145 -11.00 7.45 5.44
CA ALA A 145 -9.74 7.10 4.77
C ALA A 145 -9.86 7.16 3.24
N SER A 146 -11.00 6.72 2.70
CA SER A 146 -11.21 6.65 1.25
C SER A 146 -11.51 8.00 0.59
N THR A 147 -12.01 9.00 1.33
CA THR A 147 -12.36 10.30 0.75
C THR A 147 -11.17 11.00 0.08
N PRO A 148 -10.02 11.22 0.74
CA PRO A 148 -8.84 11.78 0.07
C PRO A 148 -8.33 10.89 -1.05
N MET A 149 -8.39 9.57 -0.89
CA MET A 149 -7.97 8.61 -1.91
C MET A 149 -8.85 8.66 -3.16
N TYR A 150 -10.14 8.87 -3.02
CA TYR A 150 -11.06 9.07 -4.13
C TYR A 150 -10.71 10.33 -4.93
N LEU A 151 -10.48 11.44 -4.25
CA LEU A 151 -10.08 12.70 -4.91
C LEU A 151 -8.72 12.55 -5.62
N LEU A 152 -7.77 11.89 -4.98
CA LEU A 152 -6.47 11.58 -5.56
C LEU A 152 -6.58 10.69 -6.81
N ALA A 153 -7.38 9.62 -6.73
CA ALA A 153 -7.58 8.68 -7.83
C ALA A 153 -8.15 9.34 -9.09
N ARG A 154 -9.03 10.33 -8.92
CA ARG A 154 -9.56 11.12 -10.04
C ARG A 154 -8.46 11.85 -10.79
N VAL A 155 -7.52 12.48 -10.07
CA VAL A 155 -6.38 13.18 -10.67
C VAL A 155 -5.44 12.19 -11.35
N ILE A 156 -5.05 11.10 -10.67
CA ILE A 156 -4.18 10.05 -11.23
C ILE A 156 -4.77 9.50 -12.54
N LYS A 157 -6.07 9.20 -12.53
CA LYS A 157 -6.78 8.71 -13.72
C LYS A 157 -6.79 9.72 -14.87
N SER A 158 -6.97 11.01 -14.57
CA SER A 158 -6.97 12.08 -15.58
C SER A 158 -5.60 12.24 -16.26
N MET A 159 -4.52 11.84 -15.59
CA MET A 159 -3.16 11.83 -16.12
C MET A 159 -2.85 10.58 -16.97
N GLY A 160 -3.81 9.68 -17.16
CA GLY A 160 -3.62 8.44 -17.92
C GLY A 160 -2.89 7.33 -17.16
N ILE A 161 -2.59 7.52 -15.89
CA ILE A 161 -1.93 6.52 -15.05
C ILE A 161 -2.96 5.48 -14.60
N LYS A 162 -2.65 4.21 -14.80
CA LYS A 162 -3.56 3.08 -14.57
C LYS A 162 -3.23 2.27 -13.33
N MET A 163 -2.01 2.38 -12.83
CA MET A 163 -1.51 1.61 -11.70
C MET A 163 -0.71 2.50 -10.75
N VAL A 164 -0.86 2.27 -9.48
CA VAL A 164 0.00 2.88 -8.44
C VAL A 164 0.44 1.81 -7.45
N LEU A 165 1.69 1.92 -6.96
CA LEU A 165 2.16 1.15 -5.82
C LEU A 165 1.92 1.95 -4.54
N SER A 166 1.63 1.23 -3.48
CA SER A 166 1.35 1.77 -2.15
C SER A 166 2.12 1.02 -1.09
N GLY A 167 2.41 1.66 0.04
CA GLY A 167 2.89 1.03 1.27
C GLY A 167 1.78 0.45 2.13
N GLU A 168 0.54 0.43 1.66
CA GLU A 168 -0.63 -0.10 2.38
C GLU A 168 -0.44 -1.58 2.73
N GLY A 169 -0.85 -1.97 3.92
CA GLY A 169 -0.68 -3.33 4.44
C GLY A 169 0.62 -3.56 5.23
N ALA A 170 1.52 -2.58 5.29
CA ALA A 170 2.77 -2.70 6.05
C ALA A 170 2.50 -2.82 7.56
N ASP A 171 1.60 -2.02 8.10
CA ASP A 171 1.25 -2.05 9.52
C ASP A 171 0.67 -3.40 9.96
N GLU A 172 -0.08 -4.06 9.09
CA GLU A 172 -0.65 -5.38 9.33
C GLU A 172 0.42 -6.47 9.35
N ILE A 173 1.42 -6.36 8.49
CA ILE A 173 2.49 -7.38 8.34
C ILE A 173 3.57 -7.19 9.41
N PHE A 174 3.96 -5.94 9.66
CA PHE A 174 5.08 -5.62 10.55
C PHE A 174 4.63 -5.21 11.96
N GLY A 175 3.32 -5.21 12.24
CA GLY A 175 2.79 -4.83 13.55
C GLY A 175 2.99 -3.34 13.86
N GLY A 176 2.83 -2.46 12.87
CA GLY A 176 3.11 -1.03 12.99
C GLY A 176 2.09 -0.24 13.84
N TYR A 177 0.89 -0.76 14.04
CA TYR A 177 -0.12 -0.08 14.85
C TYR A 177 0.24 -0.06 16.33
N LEU A 178 -0.04 1.06 16.99
CA LEU A 178 0.28 1.28 18.42
C LEU A 178 -0.28 0.20 19.35
N TYR A 179 -1.40 -0.42 19.05
CA TYR A 179 -1.98 -1.46 19.89
C TYR A 179 -1.14 -2.74 19.92
N PHE A 180 -0.33 -3.02 18.90
CA PHE A 180 0.61 -4.14 18.92
C PHE A 180 1.71 -3.98 19.96
N HIS A 181 2.09 -2.74 20.32
CA HIS A 181 3.08 -2.47 21.35
C HIS A 181 2.64 -2.88 22.77
N LYS A 182 1.36 -3.22 22.94
CA LYS A 182 0.83 -3.73 24.22
C LYS A 182 1.00 -5.24 24.37
N ALA A 183 1.51 -5.94 23.38
CA ALA A 183 1.76 -7.37 23.46
C ALA A 183 2.83 -7.65 24.55
N PRO A 184 2.56 -8.54 25.50
CA PRO A 184 3.46 -8.79 26.63
C PRO A 184 4.72 -9.57 26.23
N ASN A 185 4.69 -10.29 25.14
CA ASN A 185 5.81 -11.10 24.62
C ASN A 185 5.70 -11.33 23.12
N ALA A 186 6.78 -11.84 22.54
CA ALA A 186 6.87 -12.10 21.10
C ALA A 186 5.83 -13.10 20.58
N LYS A 187 5.47 -14.10 21.37
CA LYS A 187 4.47 -15.10 20.98
C LYS A 187 3.09 -14.47 20.83
N GLU A 188 2.65 -13.70 21.83
CA GLU A 188 1.35 -13.04 21.79
C GLU A 188 1.29 -11.95 20.71
N PHE A 189 2.40 -11.22 20.49
CA PHE A 189 2.54 -10.31 19.36
C PHE A 189 2.32 -11.02 18.03
N HIS A 190 3.00 -12.14 17.81
CA HIS A 190 2.88 -12.95 16.59
C HIS A 190 1.45 -13.49 16.40
N GLU A 191 0.89 -14.10 17.46
CA GLU A 191 -0.46 -14.68 17.40
C GLU A 191 -1.51 -13.61 17.08
N GLU A 192 -1.42 -12.42 17.68
CA GLU A 192 -2.34 -11.32 17.40
C GLU A 192 -2.18 -10.78 15.96
N THR A 193 -0.95 -10.65 15.48
CA THR A 193 -0.69 -10.25 14.10
C THR A 193 -1.30 -11.23 13.10
N VAL A 194 -1.05 -12.52 13.28
CA VAL A 194 -1.63 -13.59 12.45
C VAL A 194 -3.16 -13.61 12.54
N ARG A 195 -3.71 -13.43 13.76
CA ARG A 195 -5.15 -13.36 13.97
C ARG A 195 -5.78 -12.20 13.19
N LYS A 196 -5.14 -11.02 13.21
CA LYS A 196 -5.61 -9.85 12.46
C LYS A 196 -5.55 -10.09 10.95
N LEU A 197 -4.44 -10.60 10.43
CA LEU A 197 -4.30 -10.93 9.01
C LEU A 197 -5.37 -11.90 8.52
N LYS A 198 -5.66 -12.96 9.30
CA LYS A 198 -6.72 -13.94 8.98
C LYS A 198 -8.13 -13.34 9.00
N LYS A 199 -8.33 -12.25 9.73
CA LYS A 199 -9.64 -11.59 9.89
C LYS A 199 -9.80 -10.33 9.05
N LEU A 200 -8.85 -9.95 8.20
CA LEU A 200 -8.97 -8.75 7.39
C LEU A 200 -10.27 -8.72 6.59
N HIS A 201 -10.53 -9.76 5.80
CA HIS A 201 -11.75 -9.82 5.00
C HIS A 201 -13.06 -9.91 5.83
N PRO A 202 -13.20 -10.82 6.83
CA PRO A 202 -14.39 -10.80 7.68
C PRO A 202 -14.55 -9.50 8.49
N TYR A 203 -13.45 -8.89 8.90
CA TYR A 203 -13.48 -7.65 9.65
C TYR A 203 -14.06 -6.51 8.80
N ASP A 204 -13.65 -6.40 7.56
CA ASP A 204 -14.16 -5.41 6.63
C ASP A 204 -15.66 -5.59 6.34
N CYS A 205 -16.09 -6.83 6.16
CA CYS A 205 -17.50 -7.14 5.89
C CYS A 205 -18.42 -6.96 7.11
N ILE A 206 -17.88 -7.23 8.32
CA ILE A 206 -18.67 -7.28 9.56
C ILE A 206 -18.46 -6.03 10.42
N ARG A 207 -17.60 -5.14 10.02
CA ARG A 207 -17.28 -3.87 10.70
C ARG A 207 -18.47 -2.92 10.66
N ALA A 208 -19.64 -3.47 11.01
CA ALA A 208 -20.81 -2.68 11.30
C ALA A 208 -20.49 -1.82 12.51
N ASN A 209 -20.14 -0.55 12.26
CA ASN A 209 -20.30 0.55 13.19
C ASN A 209 -20.26 0.16 14.67
N LYS A 210 -19.06 -0.15 15.17
CA LYS A 210 -18.83 0.10 16.59
C LYS A 210 -18.43 1.56 16.69
N ALA A 211 -19.47 2.40 16.75
CA ALA A 211 -19.35 3.72 17.34
C ALA A 211 -18.87 3.57 18.78
#